data_3f1413f036cc3bd6001a3dc259422774
#
_entry.id   3f1413f036cc3bd6001a3dc259422774
#
_cell.length_a   1.000
_cell.length_b   1.000
_cell.length_c   1.000
_cell.angle_alpha   90.00
_cell.angle_beta   90.00
_cell.angle_gamma   90.00
#
_symmetry.space_group_name_H-M   'P 1'
#
loop_
_entity.id
_entity.type
_entity.pdbx_description
1 polymer ?
#
loop_
_entity_poly.entity_id
_entity_poly.type
_entity_poly.pdbx_seq_one_letter_code
_entity_poly.pdbx_strand_id
1 'polypeptide(L)'
;MRSSSIRSLLWKETRQLGRNRTAMLTAAMLPFIILFLAPIQLLVALHFGGSPGIEELRNSPLPGFADVTDPSQLIVQFFYPMLLVMGGLLLPSLTTTYAIVAERERRSLELLISLPVSVAEILAAKLLAVLAVTALIGLPYVAIVLTLLLILGIAGAGTIPALLAPFLAAVACSICISLLLTLLARDFRTANNLSGAFVVPALLLTVGTLGAVGGPARTYVVAVILLALGALALVAALRWVSVERYLE
;
A
#
# COMPACT_ATOMS: atom_id res chain seq x y z
N MET A 1 15.78 -0.45 -25.17
CA MET A 1 14.48 -0.96 -24.67
C MET A 1 13.41 -0.70 -25.73
N ARG A 2 12.78 -1.73 -26.26
CA ARG A 2 11.67 -1.56 -27.21
C ARG A 2 10.41 -1.22 -26.42
N SER A 3 10.02 0.05 -26.39
CA SER A 3 8.83 0.55 -25.68
C SER A 3 7.52 -0.18 -26.05
N SER A 4 7.48 -0.74 -27.26
CA SER A 4 6.36 -1.56 -27.75
C SER A 4 6.20 -2.88 -26.99
N SER A 5 7.30 -3.51 -26.57
CA SER A 5 7.24 -4.79 -25.85
C SER A 5 6.72 -4.64 -24.42
N ILE A 6 7.15 -3.59 -23.71
CA ILE A 6 6.67 -3.30 -22.35
C ILE A 6 5.18 -2.93 -22.38
N ARG A 7 4.73 -2.15 -23.36
CA ARG A 7 3.33 -1.76 -23.49
C ARG A 7 2.41 -2.96 -23.77
N SER A 8 2.84 -3.90 -24.62
CA SER A 8 2.06 -5.12 -24.89
C SER A 8 2.01 -6.05 -23.69
N LEU A 9 3.11 -6.17 -22.93
CA LEU A 9 3.16 -6.92 -21.69
C LEU A 9 2.26 -6.29 -20.62
N LEU A 10 2.32 -4.99 -20.41
CA LEU A 10 1.45 -4.26 -19.48
C LEU A 10 -0.03 -4.48 -19.81
N TRP A 11 -0.41 -4.36 -21.09
CA TRP A 11 -1.80 -4.58 -21.50
C TRP A 11 -2.27 -6.01 -21.27
N LYS A 12 -1.42 -7.01 -21.52
CA LYS A 12 -1.69 -8.42 -21.22
C LYS A 12 -1.89 -8.62 -19.72
N GLU A 13 -0.98 -8.11 -18.89
CA GLU A 13 -1.01 -8.26 -17.42
C GLU A 13 -2.25 -7.61 -16.80
N THR A 14 -2.56 -6.37 -17.16
CA THR A 14 -3.75 -5.67 -16.64
C THR A 14 -5.04 -6.39 -17.05
N ARG A 15 -5.12 -6.93 -18.28
CA ARG A 15 -6.28 -7.69 -18.75
C ARG A 15 -6.39 -9.05 -18.05
N GLN A 16 -5.27 -9.69 -17.74
CA GLN A 16 -5.24 -10.98 -17.04
C GLN A 16 -5.69 -10.81 -15.58
N LEU A 17 -5.21 -9.79 -14.88
CA LEU A 17 -5.66 -9.44 -13.53
C LEU A 17 -7.16 -9.11 -13.52
N GLY A 18 -7.66 -8.33 -14.48
CA GLY A 18 -9.07 -7.98 -14.59
C GLY A 18 -10.02 -9.15 -14.92
N ARG A 19 -9.54 -10.25 -15.51
CA ARG A 19 -10.36 -11.45 -15.80
C ARG A 19 -10.60 -12.33 -14.58
N ASN A 20 -9.78 -12.24 -13.56
CA ASN A 20 -9.97 -13.00 -12.34
C ASN A 20 -10.94 -12.26 -11.40
N ARG A 21 -12.26 -12.50 -11.60
CA ARG A 21 -13.33 -11.82 -10.84
C ARG A 21 -13.16 -11.95 -9.33
N THR A 22 -12.79 -13.12 -8.85
CA THR A 22 -12.59 -13.36 -7.40
C THR A 22 -11.43 -12.55 -6.86
N ALA A 23 -10.28 -12.56 -7.54
CA ALA A 23 -9.13 -11.76 -7.14
C ALA A 23 -9.43 -10.25 -7.18
N MET A 24 -10.14 -9.78 -8.22
CA MET A 24 -10.56 -8.38 -8.34
C MET A 24 -11.55 -7.97 -7.25
N LEU A 25 -12.54 -8.81 -6.94
CA LEU A 25 -13.50 -8.54 -5.86
C LEU A 25 -12.79 -8.48 -4.50
N THR A 26 -11.93 -9.43 -4.18
CA THR A 26 -11.16 -9.42 -2.93
C THR A 26 -10.24 -8.18 -2.87
N ALA A 27 -9.57 -7.86 -3.98
CA ALA A 27 -8.70 -6.70 -4.08
C ALA A 27 -9.46 -5.36 -3.98
N ALA A 28 -10.75 -5.31 -4.36
CA ALA A 28 -11.57 -4.12 -4.26
C ALA A 28 -12.29 -3.99 -2.90
N MET A 29 -12.75 -5.12 -2.33
CA MET A 29 -13.51 -5.13 -1.07
C MET A 29 -12.69 -4.69 0.12
N LEU A 30 -11.44 -5.14 0.23
CA LEU A 30 -10.57 -4.83 1.36
C LEU A 30 -10.22 -3.34 1.43
N PRO A 31 -9.80 -2.68 0.33
CA PRO A 31 -9.64 -1.23 0.31
C PRO A 31 -10.94 -0.45 0.53
N PHE A 32 -12.06 -0.95 0.02
CA PHE A 32 -13.36 -0.35 0.29
C PHE A 32 -13.62 -0.27 1.79
N ILE A 33 -13.35 -1.34 2.53
CA ILE A 33 -13.53 -1.33 3.99
C ILE A 33 -12.54 -0.37 4.66
N ILE A 34 -11.25 -0.41 4.30
CA ILE A 34 -10.18 0.30 5.01
C ILE A 34 -10.11 1.78 4.58
N LEU A 35 -10.16 2.06 3.27
CA LEU A 35 -9.92 3.40 2.74
C LEU A 35 -11.20 4.23 2.64
N PHE A 36 -12.37 3.60 2.65
CA PHE A 36 -13.66 4.27 2.49
C PHE A 36 -14.56 4.08 3.72
N LEU A 37 -14.92 2.85 4.08
CA LEU A 37 -15.89 2.58 5.13
C LEU A 37 -15.38 2.97 6.52
N ALA A 38 -14.14 2.61 6.88
CA ALA A 38 -13.57 2.90 8.19
C ALA A 38 -13.40 4.41 8.44
N PRO A 39 -12.90 5.25 7.52
CA PRO A 39 -12.88 6.70 7.72
C PRO A 39 -14.28 7.31 7.86
N ILE A 40 -15.27 6.84 7.10
CA ILE A 40 -16.65 7.33 7.20
C ILE A 40 -17.25 6.96 8.54
N GLN A 41 -17.07 5.71 9.01
CA GLN A 41 -17.55 5.30 10.34
C GLN A 41 -16.93 6.13 11.45
N LEU A 42 -15.64 6.45 11.34
CA LEU A 42 -14.93 7.29 12.30
C LEU A 42 -15.49 8.73 12.29
N LEU A 43 -15.76 9.31 11.13
CA LEU A 43 -16.39 10.63 11.00
C LEU A 43 -17.80 10.66 11.61
N VAL A 44 -18.60 9.63 11.34
CA VAL A 44 -19.95 9.49 11.91
C VAL A 44 -19.89 9.34 13.43
N ALA A 45 -18.99 8.49 13.95
CA ALA A 45 -18.82 8.30 15.39
C ALA A 45 -18.45 9.59 16.12
N LEU A 46 -17.61 10.43 15.53
CA LEU A 46 -17.25 11.72 16.12
C LEU A 46 -18.38 12.76 16.04
N HIS A 47 -19.15 12.72 14.96
CA HIS A 47 -20.27 13.67 14.81
C HIS A 47 -21.41 13.39 15.80
N PHE A 48 -21.71 12.11 16.08
CA PHE A 48 -22.83 11.69 16.91
C PHE A 48 -22.43 11.21 18.31
N GLY A 49 -21.19 10.76 18.51
CA GLY A 49 -20.73 10.08 19.73
C GLY A 49 -20.06 10.97 20.77
N GLY A 50 -19.80 12.24 20.47
CA GLY A 50 -18.98 13.10 21.34
C GLY A 50 -17.49 12.69 21.29
N SER A 51 -16.65 13.32 22.08
CA SER A 51 -15.21 13.12 22.12
C SER A 51 -14.72 12.51 23.43
N PRO A 52 -15.01 11.22 23.73
CA PRO A 52 -14.47 10.59 24.93
C PRO A 52 -12.95 10.39 24.77
N GLY A 53 -12.17 10.76 25.78
CA GLY A 53 -10.78 10.39 25.93
C GLY A 53 -9.74 11.30 25.27
N ILE A 54 -10.08 12.48 24.75
CA ILE A 54 -9.07 13.42 24.21
C ILE A 54 -8.13 13.92 25.30
N GLU A 55 -8.66 14.20 26.50
CA GLU A 55 -7.83 14.63 27.62
C GLU A 55 -6.84 13.53 28.04
N GLU A 56 -7.27 12.27 28.04
CA GLU A 56 -6.38 11.14 28.31
C GLU A 56 -5.30 10.97 27.25
N LEU A 57 -5.63 11.15 25.98
CA LEU A 57 -4.66 11.09 24.88
C LEU A 57 -3.68 12.26 24.92
N ARG A 58 -4.15 13.46 25.24
CA ARG A 58 -3.30 14.65 25.39
C ARG A 58 -2.33 14.53 26.56
N ASN A 59 -2.73 13.88 27.64
CA ASN A 59 -1.91 13.60 28.82
C ASN A 59 -1.00 12.38 28.64
N SER A 60 -1.03 11.73 27.45
CA SER A 60 -0.15 10.60 27.16
C SER A 60 1.32 11.07 27.03
N PRO A 61 2.28 10.20 27.36
CA PRO A 61 3.71 10.54 27.23
C PRO A 61 4.20 10.67 25.79
N LEU A 62 3.31 10.53 24.82
CA LEU A 62 3.64 10.55 23.40
C LEU A 62 3.53 11.97 22.83
N PRO A 63 4.63 12.58 22.37
CA PRO A 63 4.66 13.97 21.91
C PRO A 63 3.75 14.23 20.69
N GLY A 64 3.43 13.20 19.90
CA GLY A 64 2.52 13.31 18.76
C GLY A 64 1.09 13.66 19.12
N PHE A 65 0.66 13.47 20.37
CA PHE A 65 -0.69 13.81 20.83
C PHE A 65 -0.77 15.16 21.57
N ALA A 66 0.38 15.75 21.92
CA ALA A 66 0.43 17.01 22.67
C ALA A 66 -0.23 18.19 21.92
N ASP A 67 -0.16 18.18 20.58
CA ASP A 67 -0.68 19.24 19.70
C ASP A 67 -2.16 19.05 19.34
N VAL A 68 -2.81 17.97 19.80
CA VAL A 68 -4.20 17.66 19.46
C VAL A 68 -5.13 18.42 20.38
N THR A 69 -5.84 19.40 19.82
CA THR A 69 -6.84 20.21 20.56
C THR A 69 -8.27 19.75 20.26
N ASP A 70 -8.52 19.25 19.07
CA ASP A 70 -9.84 18.86 18.59
C ASP A 70 -9.90 17.39 18.12
N PRO A 71 -11.06 16.71 18.28
CA PRO A 71 -11.26 15.35 17.76
C PRO A 71 -11.00 15.22 16.25
N SER A 72 -11.34 16.26 15.49
CA SER A 72 -11.12 16.33 14.03
C SER A 72 -9.64 16.25 13.66
N GLN A 73 -8.77 16.82 14.51
CA GLN A 73 -7.31 16.76 14.31
C GLN A 73 -6.78 15.34 14.49
N LEU A 74 -7.32 14.57 15.45
CA LEU A 74 -6.96 13.15 15.60
C LEU A 74 -7.25 12.33 14.35
N ILE A 75 -8.39 12.60 13.69
CA ILE A 75 -8.72 11.90 12.44
C ILE A 75 -7.67 12.21 11.39
N VAL A 76 -7.43 13.49 11.12
CA VAL A 76 -6.58 13.92 10.00
C VAL A 76 -5.11 13.64 10.25
N GLN A 77 -4.67 13.74 11.50
CA GLN A 77 -3.25 13.68 11.83
C GLN A 77 -2.79 12.29 12.27
N PHE A 78 -3.71 11.40 12.68
CA PHE A 78 -3.36 10.09 13.20
C PHE A 78 -4.14 8.95 12.55
N PHE A 79 -5.46 8.91 12.69
CA PHE A 79 -6.25 7.78 12.22
C PHE A 79 -6.28 7.65 10.71
N TYR A 80 -6.51 8.74 10.00
CA TYR A 80 -6.61 8.67 8.54
C TYR A 80 -5.26 8.34 7.87
N PRO A 81 -4.12 8.95 8.23
CA PRO A 81 -2.81 8.50 7.76
C PRO A 81 -2.53 7.02 8.04
N MET A 82 -2.91 6.52 9.23
CA MET A 82 -2.77 5.10 9.57
C MET A 82 -3.60 4.21 8.64
N LEU A 83 -4.87 4.56 8.37
CA LEU A 83 -5.73 3.83 7.45
C LEU A 83 -5.23 3.90 6.01
N LEU A 84 -4.70 5.05 5.58
CA LEU A 84 -4.07 5.21 4.27
C LEU A 84 -2.85 4.30 4.10
N VAL A 85 -1.97 4.25 5.09
CA VAL A 85 -0.81 3.34 5.09
C VAL A 85 -1.28 1.89 5.08
N MET A 86 -2.25 1.52 5.92
CA MET A 86 -2.80 0.17 5.95
C MET A 86 -3.37 -0.26 4.59
N GLY A 87 -4.18 0.59 3.96
CA GLY A 87 -4.72 0.34 2.63
C GLY A 87 -3.64 0.27 1.56
N GLY A 88 -2.66 1.19 1.63
CA GLY A 88 -1.51 1.23 0.72
C GLY A 88 -0.59 0.02 0.84
N LEU A 89 -0.50 -0.62 2.01
CA LEU A 89 0.26 -1.84 2.22
C LEU A 89 -0.50 -3.09 1.76
N LEU A 90 -1.77 -3.21 2.10
CA LEU A 90 -2.56 -4.42 1.84
C LEU A 90 -2.94 -4.60 0.37
N LEU A 91 -3.30 -3.52 -0.32
CA LEU A 91 -3.74 -3.57 -1.72
C LEU A 91 -2.68 -4.16 -2.67
N PRO A 92 -1.43 -3.62 -2.70
CA PRO A 92 -0.41 -4.16 -3.58
C PRO A 92 0.08 -5.53 -3.16
N SER A 93 0.10 -5.85 -1.85
CA SER A 93 0.58 -7.14 -1.37
C SER A 93 -0.23 -8.29 -1.94
N LEU A 94 -1.55 -8.18 -1.93
CA LEU A 94 -2.46 -9.16 -2.52
C LEU A 94 -2.28 -9.25 -4.05
N THR A 95 -2.30 -8.09 -4.74
CA THR A 95 -2.21 -8.06 -6.20
C THR A 95 -0.87 -8.56 -6.73
N THR A 96 0.25 -8.25 -6.05
CA THR A 96 1.60 -8.72 -6.41
C THR A 96 1.70 -10.24 -6.28
N THR A 97 1.19 -10.79 -5.18
CA THR A 97 1.19 -12.23 -4.96
C THR A 97 0.40 -12.96 -6.05
N TYR A 98 -0.79 -12.47 -6.40
CA TYR A 98 -1.57 -13.04 -7.51
C TYR A 98 -0.87 -12.91 -8.87
N ALA A 99 -0.19 -11.78 -9.15
CA ALA A 99 0.46 -11.55 -10.42
C ALA A 99 1.70 -12.42 -10.65
N ILE A 100 2.46 -12.73 -9.60
CA ILE A 100 3.74 -13.44 -9.73
C ILE A 100 3.57 -14.93 -9.49
N VAL A 101 2.94 -15.31 -8.37
CA VAL A 101 2.88 -16.73 -7.97
C VAL A 101 1.92 -17.54 -8.81
N ALA A 102 0.79 -16.95 -9.23
CA ALA A 102 -0.18 -17.63 -10.11
C ALA A 102 0.42 -18.04 -11.46
N GLU A 103 1.40 -17.30 -11.99
CA GLU A 103 2.11 -17.68 -13.20
C GLU A 103 3.16 -18.76 -12.97
N ARG A 104 3.84 -18.72 -11.81
CA ARG A 104 4.79 -19.75 -11.42
C ARG A 104 4.09 -21.11 -11.29
N GLU A 105 2.95 -21.18 -10.62
CA GLU A 105 2.15 -22.39 -10.47
C GLU A 105 1.62 -22.93 -11.81
N ARG A 106 1.32 -22.06 -12.77
CA ARG A 106 0.84 -22.44 -14.12
C ARG A 106 1.96 -22.84 -15.08
N ARG A 107 3.23 -22.86 -14.65
CA ARG A 107 4.41 -23.13 -15.51
C ARG A 107 4.50 -22.23 -16.76
N SER A 108 3.79 -21.11 -16.76
CA SER A 108 3.79 -20.17 -17.89
C SER A 108 5.08 -19.33 -17.93
N LEU A 109 5.91 -19.39 -16.90
CA LEU A 109 7.23 -18.75 -16.84
C LEU A 109 8.20 -19.35 -17.90
N GLU A 110 8.14 -20.66 -18.14
CA GLU A 110 8.99 -21.31 -19.15
C GLU A 110 8.73 -20.73 -20.57
N LEU A 111 7.46 -20.41 -20.86
CA LEU A 111 7.07 -19.76 -22.11
C LEU A 111 7.52 -18.29 -22.18
N LEU A 112 7.58 -17.59 -21.03
CA LEU A 112 8.04 -16.20 -20.97
C LEU A 112 9.55 -16.09 -21.14
N ILE A 113 10.31 -17.07 -20.67
CA ILE A 113 11.79 -17.11 -20.82
C ILE A 113 12.21 -17.45 -22.25
N SER A 114 11.35 -18.13 -23.03
CA SER A 114 11.59 -18.35 -24.47
C SER A 114 11.47 -17.09 -25.33
N LEU A 115 10.92 -15.99 -24.77
CA LEU A 115 10.84 -14.72 -25.47
C LEU A 115 12.18 -13.96 -25.36
N PRO A 116 12.55 -13.15 -26.35
CA PRO A 116 13.78 -12.35 -26.33
C PRO A 116 13.63 -11.10 -25.43
N VAL A 117 13.26 -11.31 -24.15
CA VAL A 117 13.01 -10.27 -23.15
C VAL A 117 13.78 -10.63 -21.88
N SER A 118 14.39 -9.65 -21.22
CA SER A 118 15.09 -9.90 -19.96
C SER A 118 14.11 -10.14 -18.81
N VAL A 119 14.53 -10.95 -17.81
CA VAL A 119 13.73 -11.19 -16.59
C VAL A 119 13.39 -9.87 -15.87
N ALA A 120 14.34 -8.92 -15.88
CA ALA A 120 14.11 -7.60 -15.29
C ALA A 120 13.00 -6.82 -16.01
N GLU A 121 12.87 -6.93 -17.33
CA GLU A 121 11.79 -6.28 -18.09
C GLU A 121 10.43 -6.92 -17.79
N ILE A 122 10.38 -8.24 -17.61
CA ILE A 122 9.16 -8.96 -17.21
C ILE A 122 8.72 -8.53 -15.83
N LEU A 123 9.65 -8.52 -14.85
CA LEU A 123 9.35 -8.07 -13.48
C LEU A 123 8.90 -6.61 -13.44
N ALA A 124 9.59 -5.72 -14.17
CA ALA A 124 9.21 -4.32 -14.25
C ALA A 124 7.80 -4.13 -14.84
N ALA A 125 7.44 -4.86 -15.89
CA ALA A 125 6.10 -4.82 -16.47
C ALA A 125 5.02 -5.29 -15.47
N LYS A 126 5.32 -6.34 -14.69
CA LYS A 126 4.41 -6.83 -13.64
C LYS A 126 4.22 -5.81 -12.51
N LEU A 127 5.31 -5.23 -12.01
CA LEU A 127 5.25 -4.21 -10.97
C LEU A 127 4.45 -2.99 -11.42
N LEU A 128 4.63 -2.55 -12.67
CA LEU A 128 3.85 -1.46 -13.25
C LEU A 128 2.36 -1.83 -13.40
N ALA A 129 2.04 -3.07 -13.76
CA ALA A 129 0.66 -3.54 -13.83
C ALA A 129 0.01 -3.57 -12.45
N VAL A 130 0.71 -4.06 -11.43
CA VAL A 130 0.24 -4.04 -10.04
C VAL A 130 0.03 -2.60 -9.57
N LEU A 131 0.97 -1.70 -9.86
CA LEU A 131 0.84 -0.28 -9.52
C LEU A 131 -0.38 0.35 -10.19
N ALA A 132 -0.60 0.06 -11.47
CA ALA A 132 -1.76 0.57 -12.22
C ALA A 132 -3.09 0.08 -11.64
N VAL A 133 -3.19 -1.22 -11.31
CA VAL A 133 -4.40 -1.80 -10.68
C VAL A 133 -4.62 -1.23 -9.28
N THR A 134 -3.55 -1.11 -8.49
CA THR A 134 -3.60 -0.51 -7.16
C THR A 134 -4.06 0.94 -7.21
N ALA A 135 -3.54 1.73 -8.15
CA ALA A 135 -3.95 3.11 -8.35
C ALA A 135 -5.42 3.21 -8.81
N LEU A 136 -5.82 2.36 -9.76
CA LEU A 136 -7.19 2.34 -10.28
C LEU A 136 -8.23 2.03 -9.20
N ILE A 137 -7.90 1.15 -8.25
CA ILE A 137 -8.80 0.75 -7.17
C ILE A 137 -8.67 1.72 -5.97
N GLY A 138 -7.46 2.02 -5.54
CA GLY A 138 -7.21 2.76 -4.30
C GLY A 138 -7.44 4.27 -4.41
N LEU A 139 -7.00 4.90 -5.50
CA LEU A 139 -7.09 6.37 -5.63
C LEU A 139 -8.54 6.89 -5.61
N PRO A 140 -9.55 6.26 -6.24
CA PRO A 140 -10.92 6.72 -6.12
C PRO A 140 -11.44 6.76 -4.68
N TYR A 141 -11.14 5.73 -3.87
CA TYR A 141 -11.56 5.69 -2.47
C TYR A 141 -10.88 6.81 -1.66
N VAL A 142 -9.57 6.96 -1.84
CA VAL A 142 -8.80 8.04 -1.20
C VAL A 142 -9.33 9.41 -1.63
N ALA A 143 -9.59 9.62 -2.92
CA ALA A 143 -10.12 10.88 -3.44
C ALA A 143 -11.49 11.24 -2.87
N ILE A 144 -12.41 10.27 -2.79
CA ILE A 144 -13.75 10.50 -2.22
C ILE A 144 -13.64 10.94 -0.76
N VAL A 145 -12.85 10.24 0.06
CA VAL A 145 -12.72 10.59 1.49
C VAL A 145 -11.98 11.91 1.69
N LEU A 146 -10.92 12.18 0.92
CA LEU A 146 -10.25 13.48 0.95
C LEU A 146 -11.21 14.63 0.58
N THR A 147 -12.03 14.44 -0.44
CA THR A 147 -13.05 15.43 -0.84
C THR A 147 -14.06 15.63 0.28
N LEU A 148 -14.49 14.55 0.94
CA LEU A 148 -15.41 14.63 2.08
C LEU A 148 -14.80 15.41 3.25
N LEU A 149 -13.54 15.16 3.61
CA LEU A 149 -12.82 15.89 4.66
C LEU A 149 -12.70 17.38 4.35
N LEU A 150 -12.49 17.74 3.07
CA LEU A 150 -12.46 19.14 2.61
C LEU A 150 -13.83 19.80 2.72
N ILE A 151 -14.90 19.14 2.26
CA ILE A 151 -16.28 19.68 2.30
C ILE A 151 -16.74 19.88 3.75
N LEU A 152 -16.39 18.97 4.66
CA LEU A 152 -16.70 19.09 6.09
C LEU A 152 -15.83 20.12 6.83
N GLY A 153 -14.84 20.72 6.15
CA GLY A 153 -13.94 21.67 6.78
C GLY A 153 -12.98 21.08 7.82
N ILE A 154 -12.87 19.73 7.86
CA ILE A 154 -12.00 19.01 8.79
C ILE A 154 -10.54 19.08 8.34
N ALA A 155 -10.29 19.09 7.04
CA ALA A 155 -8.96 19.18 6.44
C ALA A 155 -8.88 20.39 5.51
N GLY A 156 -7.77 21.11 5.54
CA GLY A 156 -7.48 22.17 4.57
C GLY A 156 -6.81 21.61 3.32
N ALA A 157 -6.81 22.39 2.22
CA ALA A 157 -6.15 21.97 0.97
C ALA A 157 -4.65 21.67 1.15
N GLY A 158 -3.97 22.35 2.08
CA GLY A 158 -2.56 22.12 2.39
C GLY A 158 -2.26 20.78 3.07
N THR A 159 -3.27 20.09 3.62
CA THR A 159 -3.09 18.75 4.24
C THR A 159 -3.16 17.62 3.23
N ILE A 160 -3.67 17.84 2.01
CA ILE A 160 -3.78 16.82 0.96
C ILE A 160 -2.44 16.15 0.65
N PRO A 161 -1.35 16.87 0.35
CA PRO A 161 -0.06 16.25 0.07
C PRO A 161 0.49 15.48 1.29
N ALA A 162 0.25 15.98 2.51
CA ALA A 162 0.65 15.30 3.73
C ALA A 162 -0.08 13.96 3.94
N LEU A 163 -1.32 13.83 3.47
CA LEU A 163 -2.11 12.60 3.54
C LEU A 163 -1.79 11.64 2.38
N LEU A 164 -1.53 12.17 1.19
CA LEU A 164 -1.18 11.34 0.03
C LEU A 164 0.23 10.76 0.11
N ALA A 165 1.19 11.49 0.67
CA ALA A 165 2.58 11.04 0.76
C ALA A 165 2.75 9.67 1.45
N PRO A 166 2.20 9.41 2.65
CA PRO A 166 2.31 8.11 3.30
C PRO A 166 1.57 7.00 2.56
N PHE A 167 0.44 7.30 1.89
CA PHE A 167 -0.26 6.32 1.05
C PHE A 167 0.59 5.87 -0.13
N LEU A 168 1.14 6.81 -0.90
CA LEU A 168 1.97 6.49 -2.06
C LEU A 168 3.26 5.77 -1.65
N ALA A 169 3.86 6.19 -0.53
CA ALA A 169 5.03 5.53 0.04
C ALA A 169 4.73 4.09 0.49
N ALA A 170 3.56 3.87 1.11
CA ALA A 170 3.11 2.54 1.51
C ALA A 170 2.87 1.62 0.30
N VAL A 171 2.24 2.14 -0.76
CA VAL A 171 2.06 1.41 -2.02
C VAL A 171 3.40 1.00 -2.62
N ALA A 172 4.35 1.93 -2.74
CA ALA A 172 5.68 1.64 -3.28
C ALA A 172 6.45 0.62 -2.41
N CYS A 173 6.42 0.80 -1.09
CA CYS A 173 7.03 -0.11 -0.13
C CYS A 173 6.44 -1.52 -0.24
N SER A 174 5.12 -1.64 -0.26
CA SER A 174 4.41 -2.91 -0.36
C SER A 174 4.74 -3.67 -1.64
N ILE A 175 4.78 -2.98 -2.79
CA ILE A 175 5.16 -3.58 -4.07
C ILE A 175 6.57 -4.17 -3.99
N CYS A 176 7.54 -3.41 -3.49
CA CYS A 176 8.94 -3.83 -3.40
C CYS A 176 9.13 -5.02 -2.43
N ILE A 177 8.47 -4.97 -1.28
CA ILE A 177 8.56 -6.04 -0.27
C ILE A 177 7.83 -7.29 -0.75
N SER A 178 6.64 -7.15 -1.32
CA SER A 178 5.90 -8.29 -1.85
C SER A 178 6.66 -8.96 -3.00
N LEU A 179 7.37 -8.19 -3.83
CA LEU A 179 8.28 -8.75 -4.84
C LEU A 179 9.37 -9.60 -4.18
N LEU A 180 10.08 -9.05 -3.18
CA LEU A 180 11.13 -9.79 -2.46
C LEU A 180 10.58 -11.08 -1.84
N LEU A 181 9.44 -10.99 -1.14
CA LEU A 181 8.83 -12.12 -0.45
C LEU A 181 8.33 -13.20 -1.43
N THR A 182 7.79 -12.81 -2.58
CA THR A 182 7.36 -13.76 -3.61
C THR A 182 8.54 -14.46 -4.29
N LEU A 183 9.70 -13.83 -4.38
CA LEU A 183 10.93 -14.48 -4.86
C LEU A 183 11.50 -15.50 -3.85
N LEU A 184 11.30 -15.25 -2.55
CA LEU A 184 11.73 -16.14 -1.47
C LEU A 184 10.75 -17.29 -1.21
N ALA A 185 9.47 -17.09 -1.47
CA ALA A 185 8.42 -18.08 -1.21
C ALA A 185 8.38 -19.16 -2.29
N ARG A 186 8.13 -20.40 -1.87
CA ARG A 186 8.01 -21.56 -2.78
C ARG A 186 6.60 -21.72 -3.35
N ASP A 187 5.58 -21.30 -2.62
CA ASP A 187 4.17 -21.46 -2.97
C ASP A 187 3.36 -20.17 -2.73
N PHE A 188 2.16 -20.12 -3.31
CA PHE A 188 1.23 -19.00 -3.19
C PHE A 188 0.84 -18.73 -1.72
N ARG A 189 0.56 -19.75 -0.96
CA ARG A 189 0.10 -19.64 0.43
C ARG A 189 1.17 -19.02 1.32
N THR A 190 2.41 -19.49 1.19
CA THR A 190 3.56 -18.94 1.93
C THR A 190 3.84 -17.50 1.52
N ALA A 191 3.82 -17.16 0.22
CA ALA A 191 4.01 -15.80 -0.27
C ALA A 191 2.95 -14.85 0.29
N ASN A 192 1.68 -15.25 0.25
CA ASN A 192 0.57 -14.43 0.75
C ASN A 192 0.64 -14.23 2.26
N ASN A 193 0.95 -15.28 3.03
CA ASN A 193 1.08 -15.20 4.49
C ASN A 193 2.25 -14.31 4.90
N LEU A 194 3.41 -14.42 4.24
CA LEU A 194 4.58 -13.58 4.51
C LEU A 194 4.31 -12.12 4.17
N SER A 195 3.67 -11.86 3.02
CA SER A 195 3.29 -10.50 2.62
C SER A 195 2.28 -9.88 3.58
N GLY A 196 1.30 -10.66 4.06
CA GLY A 196 0.36 -10.24 5.08
C GLY A 196 1.02 -10.00 6.45
N ALA A 197 1.92 -10.89 6.87
CA ALA A 197 2.65 -10.77 8.14
C ALA A 197 3.52 -9.51 8.20
N PHE A 198 4.06 -9.04 7.06
CA PHE A 198 4.83 -7.80 7.00
C PHE A 198 3.99 -6.55 7.30
N VAL A 199 2.70 -6.58 7.03
CA VAL A 199 1.81 -5.42 7.27
C VAL A 199 1.80 -5.03 8.75
N VAL A 200 1.84 -6.01 9.66
CA VAL A 200 1.78 -5.74 11.11
C VAL A 200 2.98 -4.91 11.60
N PRO A 201 4.25 -5.31 11.37
CA PRO A 201 5.39 -4.51 11.80
C PRO A 201 5.44 -3.14 11.10
N ALA A 202 5.02 -3.05 9.83
CA ALA A 202 4.96 -1.77 9.12
C ALA A 202 3.91 -0.82 9.73
N LEU A 203 2.75 -1.34 10.16
CA LEU A 203 1.75 -0.57 10.88
C LEU A 203 2.22 -0.15 12.27
N LEU A 204 2.87 -1.04 13.03
CA LEU A 204 3.44 -0.69 14.34
C LEU A 204 4.49 0.42 14.21
N LEU A 205 5.34 0.36 13.20
CA LEU A 205 6.31 1.40 12.90
C LEU A 205 5.61 2.72 12.51
N THR A 206 4.53 2.66 11.74
CA THR A 206 3.72 3.83 11.36
C THR A 206 3.10 4.46 12.60
N VAL A 207 2.43 3.67 13.45
CA VAL A 207 1.77 4.16 14.68
C VAL A 207 2.81 4.74 15.64
N GLY A 208 3.95 4.05 15.82
CA GLY A 208 5.06 4.53 16.64
C GLY A 208 5.62 5.86 16.14
N THR A 209 5.80 6.00 14.83
CA THR A 209 6.29 7.25 14.23
C THR A 209 5.28 8.38 14.37
N LEU A 210 4.00 8.13 14.10
CA LEU A 210 2.93 9.12 14.26
C LEU A 210 2.78 9.58 15.71
N GLY A 211 3.01 8.69 16.68
CA GLY A 211 2.98 9.02 18.10
C GLY A 211 4.25 9.69 18.62
N ALA A 212 5.42 9.37 18.05
CA ALA A 212 6.71 9.92 18.48
C ALA A 212 7.04 11.29 17.88
N VAL A 213 6.54 11.56 16.66
CA VAL A 213 6.82 12.80 15.93
C VAL A 213 5.62 13.75 16.07
N GLY A 214 5.83 14.92 16.63
CA GLY A 214 4.82 16.00 16.69
C GLY A 214 4.74 16.81 15.40
N GLY A 215 3.65 17.55 15.22
CA GLY A 215 3.47 18.52 14.14
C GLY A 215 3.13 17.91 12.77
N PRO A 216 3.01 18.75 11.75
CA PRO A 216 2.57 18.35 10.40
C PRO A 216 3.61 17.50 9.65
N ALA A 217 4.86 17.47 10.09
CA ALA A 217 5.94 16.70 9.46
C ALA A 217 5.82 15.19 9.66
N ARG A 218 5.03 14.71 10.63
CA ARG A 218 4.91 13.29 11.02
C ARG A 218 4.57 12.37 9.86
N THR A 219 3.65 12.77 8.99
CA THR A 219 3.22 11.97 7.83
C THR A 219 4.32 11.86 6.77
N TYR A 220 5.11 12.90 6.58
CA TYR A 220 6.27 12.88 5.69
C TYR A 220 7.38 11.99 6.25
N VAL A 221 7.61 11.99 7.57
CA VAL A 221 8.58 11.08 8.21
C VAL A 221 8.17 9.63 7.99
N VAL A 222 6.87 9.30 8.19
CA VAL A 222 6.33 7.97 7.85
C VAL A 222 6.60 7.62 6.38
N ALA A 223 6.32 8.55 5.46
CA ALA A 223 6.54 8.33 4.03
C ALA A 223 8.02 8.05 3.72
N VAL A 224 8.96 8.81 4.31
CA VAL A 224 10.40 8.60 4.11
C VAL A 224 10.84 7.24 4.64
N ILE A 225 10.38 6.83 5.82
CA ILE A 225 10.73 5.53 6.42
C ILE A 225 10.21 4.39 5.53
N LEU A 226 8.96 4.47 5.07
CA LEU A 226 8.38 3.44 4.19
C LEU A 226 9.10 3.37 2.84
N LEU A 227 9.46 4.52 2.25
CA LEU A 227 10.25 4.55 1.01
C LEU A 227 11.65 3.94 1.22
N ALA A 228 12.31 4.23 2.34
CA ALA A 228 13.60 3.64 2.65
C ALA A 228 13.52 2.12 2.81
N LEU A 229 12.51 1.61 3.50
CA LEU A 229 12.25 0.17 3.61
C LEU A 229 11.97 -0.48 2.25
N GLY A 230 11.15 0.17 1.42
CA GLY A 230 10.86 -0.30 0.07
C GLY A 230 12.11 -0.32 -0.81
N ALA A 231 12.95 0.71 -0.74
CA ALA A 231 14.21 0.78 -1.48
C ALA A 231 15.18 -0.34 -1.04
N LEU A 232 15.31 -0.59 0.26
CA LEU A 232 16.12 -1.69 0.79
C LEU A 232 15.61 -3.05 0.29
N ALA A 233 14.31 -3.27 0.33
CA ALA A 233 13.70 -4.49 -0.18
C ALA A 233 13.91 -4.67 -1.69
N LEU A 234 13.81 -3.59 -2.47
CA LEU A 234 14.07 -3.63 -3.91
C LEU A 234 15.54 -3.96 -4.21
N VAL A 235 16.48 -3.35 -3.52
CA VAL A 235 17.91 -3.66 -3.65
C VAL A 235 18.20 -5.12 -3.29
N ALA A 236 17.59 -5.62 -2.22
CA ALA A 236 17.70 -7.02 -1.83
C ALA A 236 17.12 -7.95 -2.91
N ALA A 237 15.93 -7.64 -3.43
CA ALA A 237 15.30 -8.41 -4.50
C ALA A 237 16.17 -8.46 -5.77
N LEU A 238 16.71 -7.31 -6.20
CA LEU A 238 17.56 -7.23 -7.39
C LEU A 238 18.88 -8.01 -7.23
N ARG A 239 19.46 -8.04 -6.03
CA ARG A 239 20.65 -8.85 -5.73
C ARG A 239 20.35 -10.35 -5.68
N TRP A 240 19.11 -10.71 -5.33
CA TRP A 240 18.69 -12.10 -5.19
C TRP A 240 18.26 -12.74 -6.52
N VAL A 241 17.85 -11.93 -7.50
CA VAL A 241 17.42 -12.39 -8.83
C VAL A 241 18.65 -12.83 -9.63
N SER A 242 19.01 -14.13 -9.54
CA SER A 242 19.78 -14.83 -10.55
C SER A 242 18.80 -15.68 -11.38
N VAL A 243 19.08 -15.84 -12.68
CA VAL A 243 18.21 -16.62 -13.61
C VAL A 243 17.99 -18.05 -13.12
N GLU A 244 18.98 -18.65 -12.48
CA GLU A 244 18.93 -20.02 -11.92
C GLU A 244 17.94 -20.14 -10.76
N ARG A 245 17.84 -19.12 -9.89
CA ARG A 245 16.91 -19.12 -8.74
C ARG A 245 15.47 -18.76 -9.07
N TYR A 246 15.26 -18.15 -10.23
CA TYR A 246 13.89 -17.81 -10.67
C TYR A 246 13.16 -19.02 -11.25
N LEU A 247 13.92 -20.08 -11.62
CA LEU A 247 13.43 -21.32 -12.21
C LEU A 247 13.22 -22.44 -11.19
N GLU A 248 13.86 -22.39 -10.03
CA GLU A 248 13.64 -23.31 -8.89
C GLU A 248 12.38 -22.92 -8.08
#